data_1208e5fd816b1ef6a4dec7d08f09b6d8
#
_entry.id   1208e5fd816b1ef6a4dec7d08f09b6d8
#
_cell.length_a   1.000
_cell.length_b   1.000
_cell.length_c   1.000
_cell.angle_alpha   90.00
_cell.angle_beta   90.00
_cell.angle_gamma   90.00
#
_symmetry.space_group_name_H-M   'P 1'
#
loop_
_entity.id
_entity.type
_entity.pdbx_description
1 polymer ?
#
loop_
_entity_poly.entity_id
_entity_poly.type
_entity_poly.pdbx_seq_one_letter_code
_entity_poly.pdbx_strand_id
1 'polypeptide(L)'
;MKPLKLTPAYKDYIWGGTKLKTEYGKKTDISPVAESWELSCHKDGLSAICGGEFDGQTLASVIEKNPEILGTYCSGNELPILIKFIDAADDLSVQVHPNDEQAKAWENQNGKTEMWYVVEADKGAKITFGVSEEIDKAKLEKEIQNKSVESVLNTVNSKKGDVFFVESGTIHAIGKGNIIAEIQQNSNVTYRLYDYGRKGKDGKERELHIEKGIEAANCKKVDARKIPICSDGTRLLGSCEYFAVKEVKVKGDKSFIADEKSYHALMVTEGSAELLYKDYVENLSKGQTVFIPANMGKYTLSGKATILQITNPPKYYVGIDLGGTNIAAAVVDEYGVIYGRAKTKTNAARSYNEIFDDMAECAKNAVKESGLNFEEDIEAVGIGCPGAINTDDGIVEFSNNLGFYDVPIVEYMQKALSKKIYVENDANAAAWGEFLAGCGKGTNHMVMVTLGTGVGSGIVENGHLIRGAYGKGAEIGHMVMCLNGEKCTCGRKGCFEAYASATALINQTKKAMKENSDSEMWKICNGKLSNVDGQTAFRAKDEAAKSVVKTYLGYLSEGIVNIVNIFQPEIVCVGGGVSHEGEKILTPVKRMIKAKSFARFGVNQSMVCLATRGNDAGIIGAALLGKNTLK
;
A
#
# COMPACT_ATOMS: atom_id res chain seq x y z
N MET A 1 4.41 14.00 -21.73
CA MET A 1 5.91 14.00 -21.70
C MET A 1 6.38 12.55 -21.66
N LYS A 2 7.57 12.20 -22.23
CA LYS A 2 8.19 10.87 -22.15
C LYS A 2 9.03 10.77 -20.86
N PRO A 3 9.47 9.55 -20.45
CA PRO A 3 10.46 9.40 -19.38
C PRO A 3 11.72 10.22 -19.64
N LEU A 4 12.30 10.79 -18.59
CA LEU A 4 13.50 11.63 -18.66
C LEU A 4 14.69 10.88 -18.05
N LYS A 5 15.64 10.46 -18.87
CA LYS A 5 16.91 9.89 -18.41
C LYS A 5 17.80 11.00 -17.89
N LEU A 6 18.50 10.77 -16.79
CA LEU A 6 19.29 11.79 -16.12
C LEU A 6 20.80 11.50 -16.19
N THR A 7 21.57 12.57 -16.39
CA THR A 7 23.01 12.61 -16.19
C THR A 7 23.27 13.27 -14.83
N PRO A 8 23.90 12.56 -13.90
CA PRO A 8 24.11 13.07 -12.53
C PRO A 8 25.19 14.15 -12.47
N ALA A 9 25.12 14.95 -11.39
CA ALA A 9 26.25 15.77 -10.94
C ALA A 9 27.15 14.95 -10.02
N TYR A 10 28.46 15.17 -10.06
CA TYR A 10 29.44 14.39 -9.30
C TYR A 10 30.18 15.21 -8.27
N LYS A 11 30.58 14.58 -7.15
CA LYS A 11 31.35 15.18 -6.05
C LYS A 11 32.60 14.35 -5.73
N ASP A 12 33.70 15.04 -5.45
CA ASP A 12 35.02 14.46 -5.24
C ASP A 12 35.53 14.65 -3.78
N TYR A 13 34.68 14.32 -2.82
CA TYR A 13 35.05 14.43 -1.40
C TYR A 13 36.17 13.48 -1.03
N ILE A 14 36.93 13.84 0.05
CA ILE A 14 38.14 13.15 0.49
C ILE A 14 37.97 11.67 0.85
N TRP A 15 36.76 11.28 1.22
CA TRP A 15 36.39 9.92 1.59
C TRP A 15 35.86 9.07 0.43
N GLY A 16 35.80 9.65 -0.77
CA GLY A 16 35.23 9.02 -1.94
C GLY A 16 36.04 7.87 -2.52
N GLY A 17 35.38 6.97 -3.19
CA GLY A 17 35.93 5.79 -3.86
C GLY A 17 35.95 5.87 -5.36
N THR A 18 36.10 4.71 -5.98
CA THR A 18 36.10 4.52 -7.45
C THR A 18 35.01 3.59 -7.93
N LYS A 19 34.27 2.92 -7.03
CA LYS A 19 33.25 1.93 -7.39
C LYS A 19 32.13 2.54 -8.24
N LEU A 20 31.76 3.81 -8.00
CA LEU A 20 30.76 4.49 -8.83
C LEU A 20 31.17 4.55 -10.32
N LYS A 21 32.44 4.70 -10.61
CA LYS A 21 32.95 4.65 -12.00
C LYS A 21 33.08 3.21 -12.51
N THR A 22 33.68 2.33 -11.73
CA THR A 22 34.08 0.98 -12.18
C THR A 22 32.91 -0.01 -12.22
N GLU A 23 31.92 0.15 -11.32
CA GLU A 23 30.84 -0.84 -11.14
C GLU A 23 29.43 -0.27 -11.37
N TYR A 24 29.28 1.06 -11.32
CA TYR A 24 27.98 1.75 -11.50
C TYR A 24 27.91 2.56 -12.80
N GLY A 25 28.92 2.40 -13.68
CA GLY A 25 28.91 2.97 -15.02
C GLY A 25 28.94 4.51 -15.08
N LYS A 26 29.41 5.19 -14.03
CA LYS A 26 29.47 6.65 -14.01
C LYS A 26 30.59 7.17 -14.90
N LYS A 27 30.22 8.02 -15.86
CA LYS A 27 31.17 8.60 -16.85
C LYS A 27 31.52 10.02 -16.41
N THR A 28 32.71 10.20 -15.87
CA THR A 28 33.24 11.50 -15.45
C THR A 28 34.76 11.46 -15.32
N ASP A 29 35.41 12.60 -15.54
CA ASP A 29 36.86 12.76 -15.32
C ASP A 29 37.20 12.96 -13.83
N ILE A 30 36.21 13.28 -12.99
CA ILE A 30 36.37 13.44 -11.54
C ILE A 30 36.86 12.12 -10.92
N SER A 31 37.84 12.21 -10.02
CA SER A 31 38.37 11.07 -9.24
C SER A 31 39.02 11.57 -7.92
N PRO A 32 38.63 10.99 -6.76
CA PRO A 32 37.59 9.97 -6.57
C PRO A 32 36.19 10.50 -6.89
N VAL A 33 35.20 9.59 -7.08
CA VAL A 33 33.78 9.95 -7.15
C VAL A 33 33.12 9.55 -5.86
N ALA A 34 33.01 10.49 -4.94
CA ALA A 34 32.43 10.26 -3.63
C ALA A 34 30.90 10.16 -3.68
N GLU A 35 30.27 11.08 -4.41
CA GLU A 35 28.82 11.11 -4.60
C GLU A 35 28.46 11.30 -6.07
N SER A 36 27.37 10.65 -6.49
CA SER A 36 26.70 10.85 -7.76
C SER A 36 25.27 11.29 -7.48
N TRP A 37 24.97 12.58 -7.75
CA TRP A 37 23.66 13.18 -7.51
C TRP A 37 22.75 12.87 -8.70
N GLU A 38 22.03 11.75 -8.57
CA GLU A 38 21.29 11.12 -9.65
C GLU A 38 20.07 11.92 -10.08
N LEU A 39 19.35 12.49 -9.12
CA LEU A 39 18.17 13.32 -9.33
C LEU A 39 18.31 14.52 -8.38
N SER A 40 18.62 15.67 -8.97
CA SER A 40 18.93 16.88 -8.20
C SER A 40 18.51 18.14 -8.94
N CYS A 41 17.74 18.97 -8.22
CA CYS A 41 17.48 20.37 -8.56
C CYS A 41 18.22 21.34 -7.63
N HIS A 42 19.14 20.84 -6.79
CA HIS A 42 19.89 21.66 -5.85
C HIS A 42 20.96 22.48 -6.57
N LYS A 43 21.10 23.76 -6.20
CA LYS A 43 22.04 24.71 -6.82
C LYS A 43 23.50 24.24 -6.83
N ASP A 44 23.91 23.43 -5.85
CA ASP A 44 25.26 22.91 -5.73
C ASP A 44 25.55 21.75 -6.70
N GLY A 45 24.53 21.21 -7.38
CA GLY A 45 24.73 20.10 -8.31
C GLY A 45 23.44 19.72 -9.03
N LEU A 46 23.20 20.32 -10.18
CA LEU A 46 22.01 20.08 -11.00
C LEU A 46 22.18 18.82 -11.86
N SER A 47 21.19 17.93 -11.87
CA SER A 47 21.13 16.84 -12.86
C SER A 47 20.66 17.36 -14.19
N ALA A 48 21.27 16.88 -15.29
CA ALA A 48 20.87 17.20 -16.66
C ALA A 48 20.09 16.06 -17.30
N ILE A 49 19.25 16.39 -18.27
CA ILE A 49 18.49 15.41 -19.06
C ILE A 49 19.38 14.91 -20.20
N CYS A 50 19.37 13.60 -20.42
CA CYS A 50 20.12 12.95 -21.48
C CYS A 50 19.16 12.40 -22.54
N GLY A 51 19.21 12.95 -23.72
CA GLY A 51 18.39 12.54 -24.87
C GLY A 51 16.99 13.13 -24.89
N GLY A 52 16.32 12.96 -26.03
CA GLY A 52 14.95 13.43 -26.23
C GLY A 52 14.81 14.95 -26.43
N GLU A 53 13.61 15.45 -26.21
CA GLU A 53 13.23 16.86 -26.42
C GLU A 53 13.98 17.84 -25.52
N PHE A 54 14.37 17.40 -24.32
CA PHE A 54 15.01 18.25 -23.31
C PHE A 54 16.51 17.97 -23.14
N ASP A 55 17.14 17.32 -24.10
CA ASP A 55 18.56 16.95 -24.05
C ASP A 55 19.46 18.14 -23.66
N GLY A 56 20.33 17.93 -22.67
CA GLY A 56 21.26 18.93 -22.15
C GLY A 56 20.63 19.97 -21.21
N GLN A 57 19.31 20.06 -21.08
CA GLN A 57 18.66 20.94 -20.11
C GLN A 57 18.77 20.35 -18.69
N THR A 58 18.82 21.22 -17.69
CA THR A 58 18.75 20.75 -16.29
C THR A 58 17.34 20.30 -15.95
N LEU A 59 17.21 19.28 -15.09
CA LEU A 59 15.89 18.85 -14.59
C LEU A 59 15.14 20.02 -13.92
N ALA A 60 15.85 20.87 -13.18
CA ALA A 60 15.28 22.06 -12.54
C ALA A 60 14.63 23.02 -13.56
N SER A 61 15.31 23.30 -14.70
CA SER A 61 14.76 24.20 -15.71
C SER A 61 13.54 23.62 -16.45
N VAL A 62 13.45 22.30 -16.55
CA VAL A 62 12.28 21.63 -17.15
C VAL A 62 11.11 21.63 -16.18
N ILE A 63 11.35 21.38 -14.88
CA ILE A 63 10.32 21.46 -13.84
C ILE A 63 9.77 22.89 -13.71
N GLU A 64 10.62 23.90 -13.72
CA GLU A 64 10.20 25.31 -13.64
C GLU A 64 9.20 25.68 -14.74
N LYS A 65 9.38 25.13 -15.96
CA LYS A 65 8.49 25.36 -17.10
C LYS A 65 7.27 24.44 -17.13
N ASN A 66 7.31 23.30 -16.43
CA ASN A 66 6.29 22.26 -16.44
C ASN A 66 6.08 21.71 -15.00
N PRO A 67 5.66 22.54 -14.03
CA PRO A 67 5.58 22.11 -12.63
C PRO A 67 4.59 20.94 -12.39
N GLU A 68 3.62 20.76 -13.29
CA GLU A 68 2.64 19.67 -13.25
C GLU A 68 3.27 18.28 -13.32
N ILE A 69 4.51 18.16 -13.83
CA ILE A 69 5.21 16.86 -13.88
C ILE A 69 5.59 16.31 -12.51
N LEU A 70 5.55 17.14 -11.46
CA LEU A 70 5.76 16.73 -10.09
C LEU A 70 4.52 16.06 -9.47
N GLY A 71 3.34 16.29 -10.04
CA GLY A 71 2.06 15.78 -9.57
C GLY A 71 1.42 16.62 -8.47
N THR A 72 0.14 16.37 -8.23
CA THR A 72 -0.71 17.17 -7.32
C THR A 72 -0.41 16.97 -5.83
N TYR A 73 0.37 15.95 -5.48
CA TYR A 73 0.80 15.69 -4.09
C TYR A 73 2.14 16.37 -3.75
N CYS A 74 2.80 16.95 -4.73
CA CYS A 74 3.97 17.79 -4.48
C CYS A 74 3.50 19.15 -3.95
N SER A 75 3.92 19.52 -2.75
CA SER A 75 3.64 20.84 -2.19
C SER A 75 4.61 21.86 -2.81
N GLY A 76 4.15 22.61 -3.83
CA GLY A 76 4.93 23.64 -4.51
C GLY A 76 5.41 23.23 -5.91
N ASN A 77 6.23 24.10 -6.52
CA ASN A 77 6.69 23.98 -7.91
C ASN A 77 8.16 23.52 -7.99
N GLU A 78 8.72 23.02 -6.90
CA GLU A 78 10.10 22.56 -6.83
C GLU A 78 10.14 21.09 -6.41
N LEU A 79 11.12 20.37 -6.94
CA LEU A 79 11.34 18.98 -6.55
C LEU A 79 11.78 18.94 -5.07
N PRO A 80 11.02 18.27 -4.17
CA PRO A 80 11.30 18.32 -2.74
C PRO A 80 12.50 17.45 -2.31
N ILE A 81 13.05 16.64 -3.21
CA ILE A 81 14.04 15.62 -2.90
C ILE A 81 15.33 15.75 -3.72
N LEU A 82 16.37 15.12 -3.18
CA LEU A 82 17.66 14.87 -3.83
C LEU A 82 17.99 13.39 -3.65
N ILE A 83 18.38 12.71 -4.74
CA ILE A 83 18.73 11.28 -4.75
C ILE A 83 20.20 11.13 -5.13
N LYS A 84 20.94 10.30 -4.39
CA LYS A 84 22.38 10.08 -4.61
C LYS A 84 22.76 8.61 -4.54
N PHE A 85 23.88 8.28 -5.21
CA PHE A 85 24.74 7.19 -4.76
C PHE A 85 25.96 7.77 -4.01
N ILE A 86 26.34 7.10 -2.93
CA ILE A 86 27.51 7.44 -2.10
C ILE A 86 28.47 6.25 -2.12
N ASP A 87 29.75 6.50 -2.44
CA ASP A 87 30.84 5.51 -2.38
C ASP A 87 31.77 5.87 -1.22
N ALA A 88 31.57 5.25 -0.07
CA ALA A 88 32.34 5.48 1.14
C ALA A 88 33.58 4.58 1.15
N ALA A 89 34.67 5.00 0.50
CA ALA A 89 35.97 4.30 0.59
C ALA A 89 36.69 4.58 1.92
N ASP A 90 36.30 5.65 2.62
CA ASP A 90 36.70 5.95 3.99
C ASP A 90 35.50 6.41 4.81
N ASP A 91 35.61 6.49 6.13
CA ASP A 91 34.53 6.89 7.02
C ASP A 91 34.07 8.33 6.73
N LEU A 92 32.79 8.58 6.62
CA LEU A 92 32.27 9.94 6.60
C LEU A 92 32.31 10.55 8.01
N SER A 93 32.26 11.88 8.11
CA SER A 93 32.19 12.56 9.41
C SER A 93 30.94 12.15 10.18
N VAL A 94 31.03 12.12 11.52
CA VAL A 94 29.87 12.09 12.38
C VAL A 94 29.14 13.43 12.26
N GLN A 95 27.88 13.40 11.90
CA GLN A 95 27.12 14.58 11.51
C GLN A 95 25.66 14.49 11.97
N VAL A 96 24.99 15.64 11.92
CA VAL A 96 23.56 15.77 12.19
C VAL A 96 22.97 16.81 11.24
N HIS A 97 21.69 16.65 10.92
CA HIS A 97 20.95 17.58 10.06
C HIS A 97 19.85 18.28 10.84
N PRO A 98 19.61 19.59 10.57
CA PRO A 98 18.51 20.33 11.17
C PRO A 98 17.13 19.89 10.59
N ASN A 99 16.08 20.16 11.32
CA ASN A 99 14.71 20.14 10.77
C ASN A 99 14.43 21.39 9.92
N ASP A 100 13.26 21.48 9.30
CA ASP A 100 12.90 22.61 8.41
C ASP A 100 12.89 23.95 9.14
N GLU A 101 12.37 24.01 10.36
CA GLU A 101 12.33 25.23 11.16
C GLU A 101 13.73 25.76 11.46
N GLN A 102 14.63 24.89 11.94
CA GLN A 102 16.02 25.21 12.23
C GLN A 102 16.79 25.58 10.96
N ALA A 103 16.67 24.80 9.89
CA ALA A 103 17.35 25.05 8.63
C ALA A 103 16.91 26.36 7.99
N LYS A 104 15.61 26.67 8.07
CA LYS A 104 15.07 27.93 7.57
C LYS A 104 15.59 29.13 8.37
N ALA A 105 15.58 29.01 9.70
CA ALA A 105 16.05 30.09 10.59
C ALA A 105 17.56 30.33 10.48
N TRP A 106 18.38 29.27 10.36
CA TRP A 106 19.85 29.39 10.45
C TRP A 106 20.56 29.50 9.11
N GLU A 107 20.00 28.89 8.05
CA GLU A 107 20.69 28.75 6.76
C GLU A 107 19.81 29.23 5.57
N ASN A 108 18.54 29.59 5.82
CA ASN A 108 17.54 29.86 4.79
C ASN A 108 17.44 28.74 3.74
N GLN A 109 17.50 27.48 4.21
CA GLN A 109 17.39 26.26 3.42
C GLN A 109 16.33 25.33 4.01
N ASN A 110 16.07 24.20 3.34
CA ASN A 110 15.23 23.12 3.86
C ASN A 110 16.00 22.29 4.89
N GLY A 111 15.28 21.64 5.79
CA GLY A 111 15.80 20.60 6.65
C GLY A 111 16.32 19.41 5.86
N LYS A 112 16.85 18.40 6.56
CA LYS A 112 17.40 17.23 5.87
C LYS A 112 17.02 15.93 6.58
N THR A 113 15.79 15.47 6.30
CA THR A 113 15.40 14.08 6.57
C THR A 113 15.82 13.23 5.40
N GLU A 114 16.39 12.05 5.67
CA GLU A 114 16.95 11.17 4.64
C GLU A 114 16.70 9.70 4.94
N MET A 115 16.80 8.88 3.91
CA MET A 115 16.74 7.43 3.99
C MET A 115 17.92 6.85 3.24
N TRP A 116 18.59 5.88 3.85
CA TRP A 116 19.68 5.14 3.26
C TRP A 116 19.27 3.69 2.96
N TYR A 117 19.56 3.27 1.76
CA TYR A 117 19.52 1.86 1.37
C TYR A 117 20.93 1.38 1.10
N VAL A 118 21.39 0.37 1.82
CA VAL A 118 22.72 -0.22 1.62
C VAL A 118 22.70 -1.08 0.35
N VAL A 119 23.27 -0.54 -0.73
CA VAL A 119 23.35 -1.25 -2.02
C VAL A 119 24.41 -2.34 -1.97
N GLU A 120 25.56 -2.01 -1.36
CA GLU A 120 26.67 -2.93 -1.11
C GLU A 120 27.35 -2.57 0.23
N ALA A 121 27.89 -3.58 0.89
CA ALA A 121 28.68 -3.42 2.09
C ALA A 121 29.85 -4.41 2.06
N ASP A 122 31.07 -3.92 2.25
CA ASP A 122 32.25 -4.74 2.42
C ASP A 122 32.20 -5.49 3.78
N LYS A 123 32.95 -6.57 3.91
CA LYS A 123 33.00 -7.31 5.18
C LYS A 123 33.48 -6.42 6.32
N GLY A 124 32.64 -6.25 7.35
CA GLY A 124 32.94 -5.43 8.52
C GLY A 124 32.61 -3.95 8.34
N ALA A 125 31.98 -3.55 7.23
CA ALA A 125 31.44 -2.21 7.05
C ALA A 125 30.40 -1.90 8.13
N LYS A 126 30.34 -0.63 8.55
CA LYS A 126 29.52 -0.18 9.66
C LYS A 126 28.75 1.09 9.31
N ILE A 127 27.67 1.31 10.05
CA ILE A 127 26.91 2.58 10.03
C ILE A 127 26.70 3.02 11.48
N THR A 128 26.96 4.29 11.75
CA THR A 128 26.58 4.95 13.00
C THR A 128 25.20 5.54 12.84
N PHE A 129 24.28 5.20 13.77
CA PHE A 129 22.87 5.57 13.68
C PHE A 129 22.29 5.83 15.07
N GLY A 130 22.23 7.11 15.46
CA GLY A 130 21.75 7.57 16.75
C GLY A 130 22.73 7.33 17.90
N VAL A 131 22.26 7.50 19.11
CA VAL A 131 23.00 7.26 20.36
C VAL A 131 22.72 5.84 20.88
N SER A 132 23.70 5.24 21.59
CA SER A 132 23.58 3.89 22.14
C SER A 132 22.58 3.79 23.30
N GLU A 133 22.47 4.87 24.08
CA GLU A 133 21.50 5.08 25.16
C GLU A 133 21.05 6.54 25.15
N GLU A 134 19.93 6.86 25.79
CA GLU A 134 19.48 8.24 25.93
C GLU A 134 20.50 9.05 26.75
N ILE A 135 20.94 10.18 26.22
CA ILE A 135 21.89 11.10 26.85
C ILE A 135 21.35 12.53 26.81
N ASP A 136 21.89 13.42 27.61
CA ASP A 136 21.62 14.86 27.51
C ASP A 136 22.62 15.56 26.58
N LYS A 137 22.27 16.77 26.14
CA LYS A 137 23.11 17.60 25.27
C LYS A 137 24.46 17.96 25.92
N ALA A 138 24.52 18.11 27.23
CA ALA A 138 25.76 18.42 27.96
C ALA A 138 26.74 17.24 27.92
N LYS A 139 26.25 15.99 28.05
CA LYS A 139 27.08 14.80 27.87
C LYS A 139 27.60 14.70 26.43
N LEU A 140 26.72 14.94 25.43
CA LEU A 140 27.11 14.94 24.01
C LEU A 140 28.23 15.96 23.77
N GLU A 141 28.07 17.19 24.25
CA GLU A 141 29.06 18.26 24.12
C GLU A 141 30.42 17.87 24.73
N LYS A 142 30.40 17.34 25.96
CA LYS A 142 31.60 16.88 26.65
C LYS A 142 32.33 15.79 25.87
N GLU A 143 31.61 14.81 25.32
CA GLU A 143 32.20 13.73 24.54
C GLU A 143 32.78 14.22 23.19
N ILE A 144 32.17 15.24 22.56
CA ILE A 144 32.72 15.89 21.36
C ILE A 144 34.01 16.64 21.71
N GLN A 145 34.00 17.43 22.77
CA GLN A 145 35.19 18.19 23.22
C GLN A 145 36.37 17.27 23.60
N ASN A 146 36.07 16.12 24.20
CA ASN A 146 37.08 15.11 24.56
C ASN A 146 37.50 14.24 23.36
N LYS A 147 36.95 14.43 22.16
CA LYS A 147 37.15 13.58 20.96
C LYS A 147 36.82 12.12 21.20
N SER A 148 35.84 11.85 22.07
CA SER A 148 35.35 10.51 22.47
C SER A 148 33.88 10.27 22.09
N VAL A 149 33.32 11.07 21.20
CA VAL A 149 31.90 11.01 20.82
C VAL A 149 31.46 9.62 20.33
N GLU A 150 32.33 8.82 19.72
CA GLU A 150 32.07 7.47 19.28
C GLU A 150 31.64 6.53 20.43
N SER A 151 32.06 6.82 21.68
CA SER A 151 31.72 6.01 22.86
C SER A 151 30.25 6.06 23.25
N VAL A 152 29.53 7.09 22.83
CA VAL A 152 28.10 7.27 23.12
C VAL A 152 27.19 7.01 21.90
N LEU A 153 27.79 6.73 20.73
CA LEU A 153 27.04 6.49 19.51
C LEU A 153 26.71 5.00 19.30
N ASN A 154 25.57 4.77 18.65
CA ASN A 154 25.16 3.42 18.26
C ASN A 154 25.74 3.10 16.87
N THR A 155 26.70 2.16 16.82
CA THR A 155 27.35 1.73 15.58
C THR A 155 27.02 0.27 15.32
N VAL A 156 26.45 -0.02 14.14
CA VAL A 156 25.99 -1.35 13.72
C VAL A 156 26.71 -1.82 12.47
N ASN A 157 26.90 -3.14 12.34
CA ASN A 157 27.40 -3.71 11.09
C ASN A 157 26.32 -3.57 10.00
N SER A 158 26.73 -3.10 8.82
CA SER A 158 25.88 -2.97 7.66
C SER A 158 25.98 -4.18 6.74
N LYS A 159 24.90 -4.46 6.03
CA LYS A 159 24.85 -5.47 4.97
C LYS A 159 23.92 -5.00 3.84
N LYS A 160 24.11 -5.53 2.65
CA LYS A 160 23.25 -5.27 1.49
C LYS A 160 21.78 -5.46 1.84
N GLY A 161 20.96 -4.47 1.49
CA GLY A 161 19.52 -4.45 1.72
C GLY A 161 19.08 -3.89 3.07
N ASP A 162 20.02 -3.50 3.94
CA ASP A 162 19.70 -2.77 5.16
C ASP A 162 19.18 -1.37 4.81
N VAL A 163 18.33 -0.85 5.67
CA VAL A 163 17.68 0.47 5.51
C VAL A 163 17.80 1.24 6.80
N PHE A 164 18.22 2.51 6.70
CA PHE A 164 18.29 3.45 7.81
C PHE A 164 17.47 4.68 7.45
N PHE A 165 16.44 4.95 8.22
CA PHE A 165 15.63 6.15 8.07
C PHE A 165 16.14 7.22 9.05
N VAL A 166 16.87 8.19 8.52
CA VAL A 166 17.59 9.22 9.28
C VAL A 166 16.69 10.46 9.36
N GLU A 167 15.87 10.52 10.38
CA GLU A 167 15.11 11.74 10.69
C GLU A 167 16.07 12.88 11.04
N SER A 168 15.67 14.11 10.70
CA SER A 168 16.39 15.31 11.15
C SER A 168 16.65 15.27 12.66
N GLY A 169 17.84 15.68 13.08
CA GLY A 169 18.30 15.56 14.46
C GLY A 169 18.99 14.24 14.82
N THR A 170 18.88 13.19 14.02
CA THR A 170 19.58 11.93 14.25
C THR A 170 21.09 12.09 13.99
N ILE A 171 21.93 11.78 14.97
CA ILE A 171 23.40 11.76 14.79
C ILE A 171 23.76 10.51 14.01
N HIS A 172 24.53 10.64 12.91
CA HIS A 172 24.83 9.53 12.03
C HIS A 172 26.17 9.65 11.32
N ALA A 173 26.67 8.52 10.80
CA ALA A 173 27.82 8.48 9.90
C ALA A 173 27.78 7.21 9.04
N ILE A 174 28.20 7.32 7.79
CA ILE A 174 28.44 6.17 6.91
C ILE A 174 29.89 5.74 7.07
N GLY A 175 30.12 4.51 7.53
CA GLY A 175 31.45 3.94 7.64
C GLY A 175 31.96 3.43 6.29
N LYS A 176 33.28 3.31 6.19
CA LYS A 176 33.95 2.83 4.97
C LYS A 176 33.46 1.47 4.51
N GLY A 177 33.54 1.25 3.20
CA GLY A 177 33.14 0.00 2.56
C GLY A 177 31.65 -0.09 2.21
N ASN A 178 30.88 0.97 2.43
CA ASN A 178 29.47 1.02 2.05
C ASN A 178 29.27 1.72 0.70
N ILE A 179 28.37 1.19 -0.11
CA ILE A 179 27.72 1.89 -1.22
C ILE A 179 26.27 2.12 -0.82
N ILE A 180 25.88 3.38 -0.74
CA ILE A 180 24.55 3.79 -0.26
C ILE A 180 23.76 4.44 -1.41
N ALA A 181 22.50 4.08 -1.54
CA ALA A 181 21.49 4.89 -2.21
C ALA A 181 20.82 5.77 -1.15
N GLU A 182 21.03 7.08 -1.24
CA GLU A 182 20.49 8.09 -0.33
C GLU A 182 19.33 8.83 -1.00
N ILE A 183 18.19 8.85 -0.36
CA ILE A 183 17.02 9.64 -0.73
C ILE A 183 16.78 10.64 0.40
N GLN A 184 16.81 11.93 0.10
CA GLN A 184 16.77 12.99 1.11
C GLN A 184 15.91 14.17 0.64
N GLN A 185 15.54 15.06 1.58
CA GLN A 185 15.03 16.39 1.22
C GLN A 185 16.05 17.13 0.34
N ASN A 186 15.55 18.05 -0.50
CA ASN A 186 16.39 18.89 -1.36
C ASN A 186 17.15 19.93 -0.52
N SER A 187 18.20 19.47 0.15
CA SER A 187 19.05 20.22 1.09
C SER A 187 20.48 19.70 1.06
N ASN A 188 21.44 20.58 1.33
CA ASN A 188 22.86 20.22 1.50
C ASN A 188 23.42 20.69 2.88
N VAL A 189 22.53 21.00 3.84
CA VAL A 189 22.90 21.45 5.18
C VAL A 189 23.38 20.29 6.02
N THR A 190 24.61 20.40 6.54
CA THR A 190 25.25 19.36 7.36
C THR A 190 26.03 19.99 8.50
N TYR A 191 25.71 19.61 9.74
CA TYR A 191 26.48 20.01 10.91
C TYR A 191 27.42 18.88 11.33
N ARG A 192 28.69 19.09 11.10
CA ARG A 192 29.75 18.12 11.40
C ARG A 192 30.13 18.23 12.88
N LEU A 193 29.94 17.12 13.62
CA LEU A 193 30.26 17.02 15.05
C LEU A 193 31.67 16.46 15.29
N TYR A 194 32.13 15.52 14.43
CA TYR A 194 33.42 14.89 14.55
C TYR A 194 33.94 14.41 13.19
N ASP A 195 35.25 14.58 12.92
CA ASP A 195 35.84 14.24 11.62
C ASP A 195 37.19 13.54 11.72
N TYR A 196 37.44 12.83 12.80
CA TYR A 196 38.65 12.02 13.02
C TYR A 196 39.96 12.81 12.91
N GLY A 197 39.94 14.14 12.98
CA GLY A 197 41.12 15.00 12.79
C GLY A 197 41.67 15.02 11.36
N ARG A 198 40.84 14.64 10.37
CA ARG A 198 41.27 14.60 8.95
C ARG A 198 41.44 15.98 8.35
N LYS A 199 42.46 16.08 7.49
CA LYS A 199 42.75 17.32 6.75
C LYS A 199 42.07 17.29 5.39
N GLY A 200 41.48 18.41 5.00
CA GLY A 200 40.96 18.65 3.67
C GLY A 200 42.08 18.76 2.60
N LYS A 201 41.67 18.99 1.34
CA LYS A 201 42.58 19.19 0.22
C LYS A 201 43.51 20.40 0.41
N ASP A 202 43.12 21.37 1.24
CA ASP A 202 43.89 22.56 1.63
C ASP A 202 44.88 22.32 2.77
N GLY A 203 44.97 21.08 3.29
CA GLY A 203 45.85 20.68 4.38
C GLY A 203 45.37 21.11 5.78
N LYS A 204 44.19 21.74 5.90
CA LYS A 204 43.56 22.13 7.18
C LYS A 204 42.51 21.10 7.61
N GLU A 205 42.25 20.99 8.92
CA GLU A 205 41.12 20.22 9.43
C GLU A 205 39.82 20.85 8.93
N ARG A 206 38.82 19.99 8.59
CA ARG A 206 37.53 20.49 8.16
C ARG A 206 36.80 21.11 9.35
N GLU A 207 36.06 22.17 9.07
CA GLU A 207 35.27 22.89 10.07
C GLU A 207 34.27 21.98 10.77
N LEU A 208 34.17 22.09 12.09
CA LEU A 208 33.15 21.46 12.93
C LEU A 208 32.10 22.49 13.30
N HIS A 209 30.82 22.05 13.30
CA HIS A 209 29.67 22.92 13.57
C HIS A 209 29.03 22.54 14.91
N ILE A 210 29.81 22.57 15.99
CA ILE A 210 29.49 21.95 17.29
C ILE A 210 28.21 22.54 17.89
N GLU A 211 28.12 23.88 18.00
CA GLU A 211 26.96 24.55 18.63
C GLU A 211 25.63 24.22 17.90
N LYS A 212 25.58 24.48 16.59
CA LYS A 212 24.40 24.17 15.78
C LYS A 212 24.09 22.67 15.74
N GLY A 213 25.13 21.85 15.69
CA GLY A 213 24.99 20.40 15.68
C GLY A 213 24.41 19.85 16.99
N ILE A 214 24.83 20.34 18.15
CA ILE A 214 24.27 19.98 19.46
C ILE A 214 22.83 20.48 19.57
N GLU A 215 22.56 21.69 19.07
CA GLU A 215 21.21 22.26 19.08
C GLU A 215 20.24 21.42 18.23
N ALA A 216 20.66 20.99 17.05
CA ALA A 216 19.87 20.14 16.17
C ALA A 216 19.75 18.69 16.67
N ALA A 217 20.70 18.19 17.47
CA ALA A 217 20.78 16.78 17.83
C ALA A 217 19.60 16.27 18.67
N ASN A 218 19.04 15.15 18.25
CA ASN A 218 18.16 14.31 19.05
C ASN A 218 19.03 13.29 19.82
N CYS A 219 19.05 13.45 21.13
CA CYS A 219 19.86 12.62 22.03
C CYS A 219 19.11 11.39 22.59
N LYS A 220 17.97 11.03 22.01
CA LYS A 220 17.21 9.82 22.35
C LYS A 220 17.67 8.64 21.51
N LYS A 221 17.54 7.45 22.06
CA LYS A 221 17.79 6.22 21.31
C LYS A 221 16.83 6.10 20.12
N VAL A 222 17.38 5.78 18.96
CA VAL A 222 16.59 5.56 17.74
C VAL A 222 16.29 4.06 17.60
N ASP A 223 15.02 3.73 17.46
CA ASP A 223 14.58 2.36 17.19
C ASP A 223 14.61 2.04 15.69
N ALA A 224 14.98 0.81 15.35
CA ALA A 224 14.92 0.34 13.97
C ALA A 224 13.46 0.29 13.49
N ARG A 225 13.17 0.92 12.36
CA ARG A 225 11.84 0.84 11.71
C ARG A 225 11.60 -0.55 11.12
N LYS A 226 10.38 -1.02 11.20
CA LYS A 226 9.96 -2.23 10.47
C LYS A 226 9.87 -1.91 8.98
N ILE A 227 10.28 -2.88 8.16
CA ILE A 227 10.19 -2.80 6.69
C ILE A 227 9.21 -3.87 6.23
N PRO A 228 7.94 -3.52 6.03
CA PRO A 228 6.91 -4.48 5.66
C PRO A 228 7.05 -4.92 4.21
N ILE A 229 6.62 -6.17 3.93
CA ILE A 229 6.33 -6.61 2.58
C ILE A 229 4.87 -6.24 2.31
N CYS A 230 4.68 -5.37 1.31
CA CYS A 230 3.35 -4.91 0.92
C CYS A 230 2.58 -5.99 0.17
N SER A 231 1.25 -5.87 0.09
CA SER A 231 0.38 -6.84 -0.58
C SER A 231 0.65 -7.00 -2.08
N ASP A 232 1.29 -6.00 -2.72
CA ASP A 232 1.73 -6.04 -4.12
C ASP A 232 3.13 -6.66 -4.31
N GLY A 233 3.72 -7.20 -3.24
CA GLY A 233 5.05 -7.83 -3.21
C GLY A 233 6.23 -6.85 -3.20
N THR A 234 5.98 -5.54 -3.07
CA THR A 234 7.02 -4.53 -2.83
C THR A 234 7.38 -4.44 -1.35
N ARG A 235 8.47 -3.73 -1.02
CA ARG A 235 8.83 -3.38 0.36
C ARG A 235 8.79 -1.88 0.52
N LEU A 236 8.04 -1.37 1.51
CA LEU A 236 8.10 0.03 1.89
C LEU A 236 9.35 0.24 2.74
N LEU A 237 10.35 0.92 2.19
CA LEU A 237 11.62 1.18 2.87
C LEU A 237 11.53 2.38 3.82
N GLY A 238 10.72 3.36 3.47
CA GLY A 238 10.43 4.54 4.28
C GLY A 238 9.42 5.45 3.62
N SER A 239 8.71 6.23 4.44
CA SER A 239 7.79 7.27 4.01
C SER A 239 7.82 8.42 5.01
N CYS A 240 7.73 9.65 4.52
CA CYS A 240 7.55 10.89 5.27
C CYS A 240 6.83 11.90 4.38
N GLU A 241 6.63 13.11 4.85
CA GLU A 241 5.94 14.16 4.09
C GLU A 241 6.61 14.54 2.74
N TYR A 242 7.89 14.21 2.54
CA TYR A 242 8.65 14.60 1.34
C TYR A 242 8.74 13.50 0.29
N PHE A 243 8.76 12.23 0.72
CA PHE A 243 8.93 11.08 -0.18
C PHE A 243 8.39 9.79 0.41
N ALA A 244 8.06 8.86 -0.48
CA ALA A 244 7.91 7.44 -0.14
C ALA A 244 8.83 6.61 -1.03
N VAL A 245 9.51 5.61 -0.46
CA VAL A 245 10.47 4.75 -1.16
C VAL A 245 10.05 3.30 -1.07
N LYS A 246 9.86 2.65 -2.23
CA LYS A 246 9.56 1.22 -2.34
C LYS A 246 10.69 0.47 -3.02
N GLU A 247 11.11 -0.66 -2.46
CA GLU A 247 11.94 -1.63 -3.18
C GLU A 247 11.03 -2.47 -4.08
N VAL A 248 11.31 -2.46 -5.35
CA VAL A 248 10.58 -3.21 -6.38
C VAL A 248 11.53 -4.23 -7.00
N LYS A 249 11.16 -5.52 -6.90
CA LYS A 249 11.86 -6.60 -7.62
C LYS A 249 11.13 -6.88 -8.93
N VAL A 250 11.79 -6.57 -10.04
CA VAL A 250 11.33 -6.90 -11.40
C VAL A 250 11.84 -8.30 -11.75
N LYS A 251 10.92 -9.17 -12.18
CA LYS A 251 11.18 -10.52 -12.70
C LYS A 251 10.22 -10.76 -13.86
N GLY A 252 10.69 -10.51 -15.09
CA GLY A 252 9.83 -10.41 -16.27
C GLY A 252 9.12 -9.05 -16.33
N ASP A 253 7.89 -9.02 -16.79
CA ASP A 253 7.13 -7.78 -16.97
C ASP A 253 6.43 -7.34 -15.69
N LYS A 254 6.61 -6.09 -15.30
CA LYS A 254 5.88 -5.45 -14.20
C LYS A 254 5.39 -4.07 -14.63
N SER A 255 4.07 -3.88 -14.63
CA SER A 255 3.43 -2.62 -15.04
C SER A 255 3.17 -1.69 -13.87
N PHE A 256 3.25 -0.40 -14.13
CA PHE A 256 3.01 0.71 -13.20
C PHE A 256 2.14 1.78 -13.88
N ILE A 257 1.55 2.65 -13.07
CA ILE A 257 0.80 3.81 -13.54
C ILE A 257 1.34 5.04 -12.80
N ALA A 258 1.91 5.99 -13.55
CA ALA A 258 2.19 7.33 -13.05
C ALA A 258 0.94 8.18 -13.31
N ASP A 259 0.13 8.36 -12.28
CA ASP A 259 -1.09 9.17 -12.34
C ASP A 259 -0.78 10.66 -12.09
N GLU A 260 -1.83 11.48 -11.97
CA GLU A 260 -1.71 12.92 -11.76
C GLU A 260 -1.17 13.31 -10.37
N LYS A 261 -1.04 12.37 -9.45
CA LYS A 261 -0.68 12.67 -8.05
C LYS A 261 0.82 12.73 -7.83
N SER A 262 1.59 11.90 -8.54
CA SER A 262 3.02 11.79 -8.30
C SER A 262 3.82 11.44 -9.54
N TYR A 263 5.02 12.03 -9.62
CA TYR A 263 6.11 11.49 -10.43
C TYR A 263 6.60 10.14 -9.86
N HIS A 264 7.33 9.36 -10.67
CA HIS A 264 8.12 8.23 -10.19
C HIS A 264 9.60 8.47 -10.52
N ALA A 265 10.48 8.50 -9.54
CA ALA A 265 11.90 8.36 -9.77
C ALA A 265 12.28 6.89 -9.60
N LEU A 266 12.92 6.31 -10.61
CA LEU A 266 13.32 4.89 -10.62
C LEU A 266 14.83 4.81 -10.59
N MET A 267 15.40 4.29 -9.50
CA MET A 267 16.83 4.13 -9.29
C MET A 267 17.19 2.64 -9.30
N VAL A 268 17.98 2.20 -10.28
CA VAL A 268 18.36 0.80 -10.42
C VAL A 268 19.55 0.49 -9.52
N THR A 269 19.34 -0.35 -8.51
CA THR A 269 20.38 -0.76 -7.55
C THR A 269 21.04 -2.09 -7.93
N GLU A 270 20.37 -2.93 -8.71
CA GLU A 270 20.89 -4.23 -9.16
C GLU A 270 20.24 -4.67 -10.47
N GLY A 271 21.03 -5.33 -11.35
CA GLY A 271 20.54 -5.90 -12.60
C GLY A 271 20.21 -4.87 -13.67
N SER A 272 19.27 -5.22 -14.54
CA SER A 272 18.80 -4.36 -15.64
C SER A 272 17.37 -4.65 -16.02
N ALA A 273 16.69 -3.64 -16.56
CA ALA A 273 15.33 -3.76 -17.11
C ALA A 273 15.14 -2.77 -18.27
N GLU A 274 14.28 -3.12 -19.20
CA GLU A 274 13.78 -2.21 -20.22
C GLU A 274 12.55 -1.46 -19.70
N LEU A 275 12.56 -0.14 -19.84
CA LEU A 275 11.41 0.72 -19.60
C LEU A 275 10.64 0.88 -20.90
N LEU A 276 9.40 0.39 -20.93
CA LEU A 276 8.51 0.38 -22.09
C LEU A 276 7.36 1.36 -21.87
N TYR A 277 7.22 2.36 -22.74
CA TYR A 277 6.12 3.32 -22.72
C TYR A 277 5.71 3.68 -24.15
N LYS A 278 4.53 3.23 -24.61
CA LYS A 278 4.10 3.38 -26.01
C LYS A 278 5.18 2.85 -26.97
N ASP A 279 5.70 3.71 -27.83
CA ASP A 279 6.80 3.47 -28.76
C ASP A 279 8.20 3.78 -28.19
N TYR A 280 8.27 4.19 -26.93
CA TYR A 280 9.52 4.51 -26.23
C TYR A 280 10.07 3.28 -25.50
N VAL A 281 11.35 2.98 -25.74
CA VAL A 281 12.09 1.92 -25.04
C VAL A 281 13.40 2.50 -24.52
N GLU A 282 13.68 2.32 -23.23
CA GLU A 282 14.93 2.74 -22.58
C GLU A 282 15.51 1.60 -21.78
N ASN A 283 16.78 1.29 -22.00
CA ASN A 283 17.51 0.31 -21.21
C ASN A 283 18.04 0.94 -19.93
N LEU A 284 17.63 0.42 -18.80
CA LEU A 284 18.08 0.83 -17.48
C LEU A 284 18.94 -0.26 -16.84
N SER A 285 20.12 0.11 -16.36
CA SER A 285 21.05 -0.80 -15.68
C SER A 285 21.47 -0.26 -14.33
N LYS A 286 22.09 -1.11 -13.51
CA LYS A 286 22.63 -0.77 -12.19
C LYS A 286 23.35 0.59 -12.23
N GLY A 287 23.02 1.47 -11.31
CA GLY A 287 23.59 2.80 -11.20
C GLY A 287 22.84 3.88 -11.99
N GLN A 288 21.80 3.56 -12.77
CA GLN A 288 21.05 4.56 -13.55
C GLN A 288 19.77 4.97 -12.84
N THR A 289 19.38 6.23 -13.07
CA THR A 289 18.14 6.81 -12.54
C THR A 289 17.36 7.46 -13.68
N VAL A 290 16.05 7.27 -13.70
CA VAL A 290 15.12 7.86 -14.66
C VAL A 290 13.98 8.55 -13.90
N PHE A 291 13.57 9.71 -14.40
CA PHE A 291 12.40 10.45 -13.91
C PHE A 291 11.20 10.17 -14.82
N ILE A 292 10.13 9.69 -14.26
CA ILE A 292 8.84 9.46 -14.91
C ILE A 292 7.90 10.58 -14.49
N PRO A 293 7.48 11.46 -15.39
CA PRO A 293 6.57 12.57 -15.08
C PRO A 293 5.22 12.07 -14.53
N ALA A 294 4.64 12.83 -13.61
CA ALA A 294 3.25 12.62 -13.21
C ALA A 294 2.33 12.69 -14.43
N ASN A 295 1.18 12.01 -14.34
CA ASN A 295 0.18 11.90 -15.40
C ASN A 295 0.71 11.31 -16.74
N MET A 296 1.85 10.61 -16.71
CA MET A 296 2.36 9.92 -17.90
C MET A 296 1.48 8.69 -18.25
N GLY A 297 0.81 8.10 -17.26
CA GLY A 297 -0.01 6.91 -17.42
C GLY A 297 0.77 5.60 -17.25
N LYS A 298 0.28 4.54 -17.91
CA LYS A 298 0.82 3.18 -17.76
C LYS A 298 2.17 3.02 -18.47
N TYR A 299 3.16 2.46 -17.76
CA TYR A 299 4.43 2.00 -18.31
C TYR A 299 4.79 0.61 -17.76
N THR A 300 5.71 -0.08 -18.38
CA THR A 300 6.15 -1.43 -17.99
C THR A 300 7.67 -1.48 -17.86
N LEU A 301 8.14 -2.16 -16.83
CA LEU A 301 9.53 -2.58 -16.68
C LEU A 301 9.63 -4.06 -17.02
N SER A 302 10.51 -4.43 -17.95
CA SER A 302 10.72 -5.81 -18.40
C SER A 302 12.16 -6.21 -18.18
N GLY A 303 12.42 -7.30 -17.44
CA GLY A 303 13.77 -7.78 -17.20
C GLY A 303 13.99 -8.40 -15.82
N LYS A 304 15.22 -8.26 -15.29
CA LYS A 304 15.59 -8.73 -13.96
C LYS A 304 16.38 -7.65 -13.23
N ALA A 305 15.72 -6.93 -12.34
CA ALA A 305 16.31 -5.80 -11.62
C ALA A 305 15.74 -5.64 -10.21
N THR A 306 16.52 -5.03 -9.32
CA THR A 306 16.04 -4.42 -8.08
C THR A 306 16.08 -2.91 -8.26
N ILE A 307 14.95 -2.25 -8.04
CA ILE A 307 14.74 -0.83 -8.31
C ILE A 307 14.18 -0.18 -7.04
N LEU A 308 14.71 0.97 -6.68
CA LEU A 308 14.04 1.86 -5.73
C LEU A 308 13.10 2.76 -6.54
N GLN A 309 11.81 2.68 -6.23
CA GLN A 309 10.80 3.58 -6.74
C GLN A 309 10.53 4.64 -5.69
N ILE A 310 10.80 5.89 -6.03
CA ILE A 310 10.61 7.05 -5.17
C ILE A 310 9.48 7.89 -5.74
N THR A 311 8.53 8.27 -4.87
CA THR A 311 7.32 9.03 -5.23
C THR A 311 7.04 10.10 -4.20
N ASN A 312 6.12 11.03 -4.51
CA ASN A 312 5.43 11.74 -3.44
C ASN A 312 4.74 10.70 -2.53
N PRO A 313 4.62 10.96 -1.21
CA PRO A 313 3.98 10.00 -0.32
C PRO A 313 2.51 9.83 -0.69
N PRO A 314 2.01 8.58 -0.82
CA PRO A 314 0.59 8.34 -0.98
C PRO A 314 -0.15 8.62 0.34
N LYS A 315 -1.46 8.82 0.26
CA LYS A 315 -2.30 8.89 1.46
C LYS A 315 -2.56 7.49 2.01
N TYR A 316 -2.41 7.35 3.34
CA TYR A 316 -2.65 6.10 4.03
C TYR A 316 -3.90 6.17 4.90
N TYR A 317 -4.62 5.06 4.95
CA TYR A 317 -5.87 4.89 5.69
C TYR A 317 -5.79 3.60 6.50
N VAL A 318 -6.52 3.52 7.58
CA VAL A 318 -6.74 2.26 8.30
C VAL A 318 -8.14 1.75 7.98
N GLY A 319 -8.23 0.49 7.55
CA GLY A 319 -9.49 -0.25 7.45
C GLY A 319 -9.63 -1.22 8.61
N ILE A 320 -10.80 -1.27 9.20
CA ILE A 320 -11.19 -2.24 10.23
C ILE A 320 -12.36 -3.06 9.71
N ASP A 321 -12.23 -4.37 9.73
CA ASP A 321 -13.31 -5.33 9.48
C ASP A 321 -13.76 -5.92 10.82
N LEU A 322 -14.91 -5.49 11.30
CA LEU A 322 -15.53 -5.96 12.54
C LEU A 322 -16.44 -7.14 12.24
N GLY A 323 -15.90 -8.35 12.36
CA GLY A 323 -16.71 -9.57 12.28
C GLY A 323 -17.20 -10.07 13.64
N GLY A 324 -18.22 -10.91 13.67
CA GLY A 324 -18.73 -11.52 14.90
C GLY A 324 -17.72 -12.41 15.65
N THR A 325 -16.67 -12.88 14.98
CA THR A 325 -15.64 -13.76 15.56
C THR A 325 -14.29 -13.08 15.71
N ASN A 326 -13.90 -12.27 14.76
CA ASN A 326 -12.59 -11.61 14.71
C ASN A 326 -12.75 -10.15 14.30
N ILE A 327 -11.86 -9.32 14.81
CA ILE A 327 -11.58 -7.97 14.37
C ILE A 327 -10.29 -8.05 13.56
N ALA A 328 -10.28 -7.52 12.36
CA ALA A 328 -9.07 -7.39 11.55
C ALA A 328 -8.87 -5.93 11.13
N ALA A 329 -7.63 -5.46 11.19
CA ALA A 329 -7.27 -4.11 10.76
C ALA A 329 -6.09 -4.14 9.78
N ALA A 330 -6.07 -3.21 8.83
CA ALA A 330 -4.93 -3.05 7.95
C ALA A 330 -4.70 -1.58 7.59
N VAL A 331 -3.44 -1.23 7.38
CA VAL A 331 -3.05 0.03 6.74
C VAL A 331 -3.08 -0.15 5.23
N VAL A 332 -3.79 0.72 4.56
CA VAL A 332 -4.04 0.66 3.11
C VAL A 332 -3.71 2.01 2.50
N ASP A 333 -2.97 2.05 1.37
CA ASP A 333 -2.85 3.27 0.61
C ASP A 333 -4.10 3.53 -0.26
N GLU A 334 -4.18 4.70 -0.82
CA GLU A 334 -5.30 5.10 -1.68
C GLU A 334 -5.46 4.27 -2.97
N TYR A 335 -4.49 3.42 -3.29
CA TYR A 335 -4.52 2.48 -4.42
C TYR A 335 -4.95 1.06 -4.01
N GLY A 336 -5.20 0.83 -2.72
CA GLY A 336 -5.62 -0.46 -2.18
C GLY A 336 -4.46 -1.43 -1.91
N VAL A 337 -3.24 -0.93 -1.78
CA VAL A 337 -2.08 -1.72 -1.35
C VAL A 337 -2.05 -1.76 0.17
N ILE A 338 -1.88 -2.94 0.75
CA ILE A 338 -1.82 -3.13 2.20
C ILE A 338 -0.36 -3.16 2.66
N TYR A 339 -0.06 -2.39 3.70
CA TYR A 339 1.28 -2.19 4.28
C TYR A 339 1.48 -2.88 5.62
N GLY A 340 0.46 -2.96 6.45
CA GLY A 340 0.51 -3.59 7.76
C GLY A 340 -0.83 -4.19 8.13
N ARG A 341 -0.83 -5.21 8.99
CA ARG A 341 -2.03 -5.94 9.40
C ARG A 341 -1.99 -6.25 10.89
N ALA A 342 -3.15 -6.26 11.52
CA ALA A 342 -3.36 -6.80 12.85
C ALA A 342 -4.69 -7.54 12.93
N LYS A 343 -4.81 -8.45 13.88
CA LYS A 343 -6.03 -9.23 14.10
C LYS A 343 -6.17 -9.61 15.57
N THR A 344 -7.40 -9.53 16.06
CA THR A 344 -7.77 -9.99 17.41
C THR A 344 -9.13 -10.70 17.40
N LYS A 345 -9.55 -11.26 18.53
CA LYS A 345 -10.85 -11.91 18.69
C LYS A 345 -11.91 -10.87 19.07
N THR A 346 -13.09 -10.94 18.45
CA THR A 346 -14.22 -10.06 18.81
C THR A 346 -14.76 -10.37 20.19
N ASN A 347 -14.94 -11.68 20.51
CA ASN A 347 -15.64 -12.11 21.74
C ASN A 347 -16.96 -11.35 21.92
N ALA A 348 -17.88 -11.50 20.99
CA ALA A 348 -19.10 -10.70 20.80
C ALA A 348 -20.08 -10.67 22.00
N ALA A 349 -19.86 -11.50 23.03
CA ALA A 349 -20.65 -11.49 24.25
C ALA A 349 -20.29 -10.35 25.24
N ARG A 350 -19.22 -9.59 24.96
CA ARG A 350 -18.75 -8.46 25.78
C ARG A 350 -19.53 -7.18 25.46
N SER A 351 -19.30 -6.15 26.26
CA SER A 351 -19.83 -4.81 25.97
C SER A 351 -19.23 -4.24 24.68
N TYR A 352 -19.97 -3.38 24.00
CA TYR A 352 -19.46 -2.71 22.80
C TYR A 352 -18.23 -1.84 23.10
N ASN A 353 -18.13 -1.26 24.31
CA ASN A 353 -16.96 -0.47 24.71
C ASN A 353 -15.68 -1.31 24.66
N GLU A 354 -15.68 -2.51 25.25
CA GLU A 354 -14.53 -3.40 25.24
C GLU A 354 -14.15 -3.87 23.81
N ILE A 355 -15.16 -4.07 22.96
CA ILE A 355 -14.94 -4.43 21.56
C ILE A 355 -14.30 -3.27 20.80
N PHE A 356 -14.74 -2.04 21.07
CA PHE A 356 -14.20 -0.84 20.41
C PHE A 356 -12.79 -0.48 20.89
N ASP A 357 -12.48 -0.73 22.15
CA ASP A 357 -11.10 -0.62 22.66
C ASP A 357 -10.17 -1.59 21.94
N ASP A 358 -10.58 -2.85 21.76
CA ASP A 358 -9.81 -3.84 20.98
C ASP A 358 -9.68 -3.43 19.51
N MET A 359 -10.70 -2.80 18.91
CA MET A 359 -10.63 -2.27 17.56
C MET A 359 -9.60 -1.14 17.45
N ALA A 360 -9.59 -0.22 18.41
CA ALA A 360 -8.63 0.88 18.45
C ALA A 360 -7.20 0.36 18.63
N GLU A 361 -6.98 -0.61 19.50
CA GLU A 361 -5.68 -1.26 19.68
C GLU A 361 -5.26 -2.02 18.41
N CYS A 362 -6.18 -2.76 17.80
CA CYS A 362 -5.92 -3.49 16.55
C CYS A 362 -5.50 -2.53 15.42
N ALA A 363 -6.16 -1.37 15.29
CA ALA A 363 -5.79 -0.32 14.34
C ALA A 363 -4.37 0.20 14.59
N LYS A 364 -4.03 0.56 15.82
CA LYS A 364 -2.68 1.02 16.21
C LYS A 364 -1.61 -0.04 15.94
N ASN A 365 -1.92 -1.32 16.22
CA ASN A 365 -1.02 -2.43 15.95
C ASN A 365 -0.79 -2.64 14.44
N ALA A 366 -1.82 -2.47 13.60
CA ALA A 366 -1.66 -2.54 12.14
C ALA A 366 -0.73 -1.44 11.61
N VAL A 367 -0.83 -0.21 12.16
CA VAL A 367 0.07 0.89 11.80
C VAL A 367 1.49 0.61 12.28
N LYS A 368 1.68 0.13 13.50
CA LYS A 368 3.01 -0.27 14.00
C LYS A 368 3.67 -1.34 13.11
N GLU A 369 2.89 -2.29 12.60
CA GLU A 369 3.39 -3.31 11.67
C GLU A 369 3.75 -2.74 10.28
N SER A 370 3.13 -1.64 9.86
CA SER A 370 3.45 -0.95 8.60
C SER A 370 4.72 -0.09 8.66
N GLY A 371 5.24 0.19 9.86
CA GLY A 371 6.37 1.11 10.06
C GLY A 371 6.01 2.59 9.89
N LEU A 372 4.72 2.91 9.78
CA LEU A 372 4.20 4.28 9.69
C LEU A 372 3.87 4.85 11.07
N ASN A 373 3.70 6.17 11.14
CA ASN A 373 3.25 6.88 12.34
C ASN A 373 1.72 7.06 12.29
N PHE A 374 1.03 6.68 13.38
CA PHE A 374 -0.44 6.77 13.43
C PHE A 374 -0.94 8.22 13.34
N GLU A 375 -0.25 9.14 14.01
CA GLU A 375 -0.69 10.55 14.09
C GLU A 375 -0.35 11.32 12.81
N GLU A 376 0.80 11.06 12.22
CA GLU A 376 1.34 11.83 11.09
C GLU A 376 0.92 11.27 9.74
N ASP A 377 0.97 9.93 9.56
CA ASP A 377 0.81 9.32 8.25
C ASP A 377 -0.63 8.91 7.93
N ILE A 378 -1.50 8.69 8.95
CA ILE A 378 -2.85 8.16 8.75
C ILE A 378 -3.87 9.29 8.58
N GLU A 379 -4.52 9.35 7.41
CA GLU A 379 -5.54 10.35 7.08
C GLU A 379 -6.87 10.10 7.80
N ALA A 380 -7.34 8.86 7.81
CA ALA A 380 -8.63 8.48 8.37
C ALA A 380 -8.70 6.98 8.67
N VAL A 381 -9.71 6.58 9.45
CA VAL A 381 -10.03 5.20 9.76
C VAL A 381 -11.44 4.87 9.28
N GLY A 382 -11.59 3.78 8.54
CA GLY A 382 -12.90 3.27 8.11
C GLY A 382 -13.20 1.91 8.72
N ILE A 383 -14.46 1.66 8.98
CA ILE A 383 -14.96 0.47 9.67
C ILE A 383 -16.03 -0.20 8.80
N GLY A 384 -15.80 -1.48 8.47
CA GLY A 384 -16.84 -2.38 7.96
C GLY A 384 -17.49 -3.13 9.11
N CYS A 385 -18.78 -3.00 9.29
CA CYS A 385 -19.52 -3.59 10.40
C CYS A 385 -20.75 -4.36 9.89
N PRO A 386 -21.01 -5.60 10.35
CA PRO A 386 -22.20 -6.33 9.95
C PRO A 386 -23.45 -5.73 10.58
N GLY A 387 -24.51 -5.62 9.81
CA GLY A 387 -25.83 -5.15 10.28
C GLY A 387 -26.34 -3.90 9.56
N ALA A 388 -27.34 -3.26 10.15
CA ALA A 388 -27.92 -2.03 9.67
C ALA A 388 -27.14 -0.83 10.22
N ILE A 389 -26.54 -0.06 9.32
CA ILE A 389 -25.65 1.05 9.64
C ILE A 389 -26.31 2.36 9.21
N ASN A 390 -26.47 3.29 10.15
CA ASN A 390 -26.76 4.68 9.85
C ASN A 390 -25.42 5.42 9.67
N THR A 391 -25.00 5.57 8.43
CA THR A 391 -23.70 6.17 8.07
C THR A 391 -23.66 7.67 8.35
N ASP A 392 -24.80 8.36 8.32
CA ASP A 392 -24.89 9.81 8.52
C ASP A 392 -24.72 10.17 10.00
N ASP A 393 -25.34 9.41 10.89
CA ASP A 393 -25.22 9.60 12.34
C ASP A 393 -24.04 8.81 12.94
N GLY A 394 -23.43 7.89 12.19
CA GLY A 394 -22.30 7.07 12.65
C GLY A 394 -22.70 6.01 13.67
N ILE A 395 -23.90 5.44 13.55
CA ILE A 395 -24.51 4.52 14.51
C ILE A 395 -24.72 3.15 13.87
N VAL A 396 -24.44 2.08 14.63
CA VAL A 396 -24.90 0.73 14.34
C VAL A 396 -26.30 0.60 14.92
N GLU A 397 -27.34 0.74 14.09
CA GLU A 397 -28.73 0.64 14.55
C GLU A 397 -29.04 -0.78 15.03
N PHE A 398 -28.55 -1.77 14.31
CA PHE A 398 -28.77 -3.17 14.65
C PHE A 398 -27.69 -4.08 14.06
N SER A 399 -27.12 -4.97 14.89
CA SER A 399 -26.27 -6.08 14.44
C SER A 399 -26.53 -7.33 15.27
N ASN A 400 -27.19 -8.32 14.66
CA ASN A 400 -27.52 -9.57 15.37
C ASN A 400 -26.30 -10.34 15.83
N ASN A 401 -25.24 -10.37 15.01
CA ASN A 401 -24.02 -11.13 15.29
C ASN A 401 -23.18 -10.55 16.43
N LEU A 402 -23.38 -9.27 16.74
CA LEU A 402 -22.65 -8.53 17.76
C LEU A 402 -23.54 -8.17 18.97
N GLY A 403 -24.87 -8.37 18.86
CA GLY A 403 -25.81 -7.94 19.89
C GLY A 403 -25.89 -6.41 20.03
N PHE A 404 -25.60 -5.66 18.97
CA PHE A 404 -25.61 -4.20 19.01
C PHE A 404 -26.99 -3.64 18.67
N TYR A 405 -27.39 -2.60 19.40
CA TYR A 405 -28.61 -1.83 19.21
C TYR A 405 -28.31 -0.35 19.49
N ASP A 406 -28.47 0.52 18.50
CA ASP A 406 -28.24 1.97 18.57
C ASP A 406 -26.86 2.35 19.18
N VAL A 407 -25.78 1.71 18.70
CA VAL A 407 -24.43 1.87 19.26
C VAL A 407 -23.67 2.96 18.51
N PRO A 408 -23.15 4.03 19.19
CA PRO A 408 -22.49 5.18 18.56
C PRO A 408 -21.02 4.89 18.23
N ILE A 409 -20.76 4.04 17.24
CA ILE A 409 -19.44 3.51 16.90
C ILE A 409 -18.48 4.63 16.43
N VAL A 410 -18.96 5.59 15.63
CA VAL A 410 -18.12 6.67 15.10
C VAL A 410 -17.66 7.59 16.23
N GLU A 411 -18.59 8.03 17.10
CA GLU A 411 -18.26 8.91 18.21
C GLU A 411 -17.22 8.29 19.15
N TYR A 412 -17.41 7.01 19.50
CA TYR A 412 -16.48 6.29 20.37
C TYR A 412 -15.09 6.17 19.75
N MET A 413 -15.03 5.68 18.51
CA MET A 413 -13.76 5.45 17.82
C MET A 413 -13.03 6.76 17.51
N GLN A 414 -13.75 7.84 17.25
CA GLN A 414 -13.15 9.16 17.03
C GLN A 414 -12.45 9.68 18.31
N LYS A 415 -13.06 9.45 19.48
CA LYS A 415 -12.43 9.78 20.77
C LYS A 415 -11.21 8.90 21.06
N ALA A 416 -11.28 7.60 20.76
CA ALA A 416 -10.21 6.63 21.04
C ALA A 416 -8.98 6.78 20.11
N LEU A 417 -9.17 7.26 18.88
CA LEU A 417 -8.14 7.32 17.84
C LEU A 417 -7.75 8.74 17.42
N SER A 418 -8.50 9.79 17.82
CA SER A 418 -8.27 11.19 17.42
C SER A 418 -8.17 11.39 15.89
N LYS A 419 -8.88 10.57 15.11
CA LYS A 419 -8.93 10.59 13.64
C LYS A 419 -10.36 10.69 13.14
N LYS A 420 -10.53 11.08 11.86
CA LYS A 420 -11.83 10.95 11.18
C LYS A 420 -12.20 9.49 11.06
N ILE A 421 -13.42 9.14 11.45
CA ILE A 421 -13.94 7.77 11.42
C ILE A 421 -15.09 7.70 10.41
N TYR A 422 -15.10 6.66 9.61
CA TYR A 422 -16.17 6.30 8.70
C TYR A 422 -16.66 4.90 9.00
N VAL A 423 -17.95 4.66 8.87
CA VAL A 423 -18.54 3.33 9.07
C VAL A 423 -19.43 2.96 7.89
N GLU A 424 -19.43 1.68 7.53
CA GLU A 424 -20.25 1.14 6.46
C GLU A 424 -20.65 -0.32 6.79
N ASN A 425 -21.70 -0.81 6.15
CA ASN A 425 -22.00 -2.23 6.15
C ASN A 425 -20.85 -3.04 5.53
N ASP A 426 -20.56 -4.24 6.07
CA ASP A 426 -19.45 -5.09 5.66
C ASP A 426 -19.50 -5.52 4.18
N ALA A 427 -20.69 -5.85 3.64
CA ALA A 427 -20.85 -6.21 2.24
C ALA A 427 -20.68 -4.99 1.31
N ASN A 428 -21.19 -3.83 1.70
CA ASN A 428 -20.96 -2.57 1.00
C ASN A 428 -19.47 -2.20 1.01
N ALA A 429 -18.79 -2.35 2.15
CA ALA A 429 -17.35 -2.12 2.24
C ALA A 429 -16.59 -3.07 1.30
N ALA A 430 -16.93 -4.37 1.25
CA ALA A 430 -16.30 -5.31 0.34
C ALA A 430 -16.52 -4.94 -1.14
N ALA A 431 -17.75 -4.53 -1.49
CA ALA A 431 -18.05 -4.04 -2.84
C ALA A 431 -17.22 -2.78 -3.19
N TRP A 432 -17.10 -1.86 -2.25
CA TRP A 432 -16.29 -0.65 -2.41
C TRP A 432 -14.81 -0.95 -2.62
N GLY A 433 -14.28 -1.93 -1.89
CA GLY A 433 -12.89 -2.41 -2.06
C GLY A 433 -12.64 -3.02 -3.44
N GLU A 434 -13.54 -3.87 -3.95
CA GLU A 434 -13.44 -4.43 -5.30
C GLU A 434 -13.65 -3.37 -6.38
N PHE A 435 -14.50 -2.37 -6.15
CA PHE A 435 -14.73 -1.27 -7.07
C PHE A 435 -13.49 -0.37 -7.20
N LEU A 436 -12.88 0.05 -6.09
CA LEU A 436 -11.75 0.99 -6.12
C LEU A 436 -10.41 0.32 -6.44
N ALA A 437 -10.21 -0.90 -5.99
CA ALA A 437 -8.91 -1.55 -6.02
C ALA A 437 -8.90 -2.95 -6.66
N GLY A 438 -10.06 -3.55 -6.90
CA GLY A 438 -10.21 -4.91 -7.43
C GLY A 438 -10.71 -4.98 -8.86
N CYS A 439 -11.58 -5.94 -9.13
CA CYS A 439 -12.10 -6.21 -10.49
C CYS A 439 -12.95 -5.09 -11.06
N GLY A 440 -13.53 -4.21 -10.22
CA GLY A 440 -14.31 -3.04 -10.64
C GLY A 440 -13.48 -1.80 -10.98
N LYS A 441 -12.16 -1.86 -10.81
CA LYS A 441 -11.31 -0.68 -11.01
C LYS A 441 -11.42 -0.11 -12.44
N GLY A 442 -11.76 1.17 -12.52
CA GLY A 442 -11.90 1.90 -13.79
C GLY A 442 -13.28 1.83 -14.41
N THR A 443 -14.29 1.26 -13.71
CA THR A 443 -15.70 1.30 -14.09
C THR A 443 -16.46 2.35 -13.26
N ASN A 444 -17.71 2.65 -13.67
CA ASN A 444 -18.60 3.54 -12.93
C ASN A 444 -19.78 2.78 -12.29
N HIS A 445 -20.10 1.58 -12.80
CA HIS A 445 -21.25 0.80 -12.38
C HIS A 445 -20.85 -0.64 -12.08
N MET A 446 -20.96 -1.06 -10.83
CA MET A 446 -20.63 -2.42 -10.39
C MET A 446 -21.68 -2.94 -9.40
N VAL A 447 -22.03 -4.20 -9.52
CA VAL A 447 -22.75 -4.92 -8.48
C VAL A 447 -21.88 -6.07 -7.99
N MET A 448 -21.58 -6.11 -6.70
CA MET A 448 -20.93 -7.24 -6.07
C MET A 448 -21.95 -8.14 -5.40
N VAL A 449 -21.79 -9.45 -5.59
CA VAL A 449 -22.56 -10.51 -4.93
C VAL A 449 -21.60 -11.41 -4.18
N THR A 450 -21.75 -11.53 -2.87
CA THR A 450 -20.90 -12.39 -2.02
C THR A 450 -21.64 -13.68 -1.68
N LEU A 451 -21.07 -14.82 -2.05
CA LEU A 451 -21.63 -16.17 -1.84
C LEU A 451 -20.96 -16.81 -0.63
N GLY A 452 -21.45 -16.46 0.56
CA GLY A 452 -21.03 -16.97 1.85
C GLY A 452 -22.13 -17.76 2.57
N THR A 453 -22.18 -17.67 3.91
CA THR A 453 -23.29 -18.24 4.71
C THR A 453 -24.63 -17.77 4.20
N GLY A 454 -24.72 -16.50 3.82
CA GLY A 454 -25.83 -15.89 3.10
C GLY A 454 -25.41 -15.42 1.70
N VAL A 455 -26.24 -14.56 1.09
CA VAL A 455 -25.94 -13.81 -0.12
C VAL A 455 -25.93 -12.33 0.23
N GLY A 456 -24.74 -11.78 0.44
CA GLY A 456 -24.55 -10.34 0.59
C GLY A 456 -24.38 -9.64 -0.76
N SER A 457 -24.57 -8.34 -0.78
CA SER A 457 -24.39 -7.53 -1.98
C SER A 457 -24.01 -6.09 -1.65
N GLY A 458 -23.36 -5.45 -2.61
CA GLY A 458 -23.13 -4.02 -2.61
C GLY A 458 -23.23 -3.50 -4.04
N ILE A 459 -23.82 -2.33 -4.21
CA ILE A 459 -24.10 -1.72 -5.50
C ILE A 459 -23.36 -0.39 -5.59
N VAL A 460 -22.61 -0.22 -6.67
CA VAL A 460 -21.99 1.06 -7.03
C VAL A 460 -22.60 1.53 -8.33
N GLU A 461 -23.14 2.75 -8.33
CA GLU A 461 -23.74 3.40 -9.48
C GLU A 461 -23.17 4.82 -9.63
N ASN A 462 -22.71 5.16 -10.82
CA ASN A 462 -22.03 6.44 -11.11
C ASN A 462 -20.85 6.73 -10.13
N GLY A 463 -20.13 5.67 -9.72
CA GLY A 463 -19.03 5.81 -8.78
C GLY A 463 -19.42 6.00 -7.32
N HIS A 464 -20.70 5.77 -6.95
CA HIS A 464 -21.18 5.92 -5.57
C HIS A 464 -21.85 4.65 -5.07
N LEU A 465 -21.65 4.34 -3.78
CA LEU A 465 -22.38 3.24 -3.11
C LEU A 465 -23.87 3.56 -2.98
N ILE A 466 -24.74 2.62 -3.36
CA ILE A 466 -26.18 2.71 -3.18
C ILE A 466 -26.55 2.14 -1.81
N ARG A 467 -26.89 3.01 -0.88
CA ARG A 467 -27.31 2.67 0.49
C ARG A 467 -28.83 2.70 0.69
N GLY A 468 -29.57 3.28 -0.29
CA GLY A 468 -31.00 3.60 -0.11
C GLY A 468 -31.20 4.79 0.84
N ALA A 469 -32.44 5.22 0.98
CA ALA A 469 -32.80 6.41 1.76
C ALA A 469 -32.48 6.31 3.27
N TYR A 470 -32.33 5.10 3.79
CA TYR A 470 -32.13 4.84 5.22
C TYR A 470 -30.94 3.92 5.51
N GLY A 471 -29.96 3.85 4.60
CA GLY A 471 -28.77 3.04 4.78
C GLY A 471 -28.96 1.52 4.75
N LYS A 472 -30.13 1.01 4.39
CA LYS A 472 -30.52 -0.42 4.46
C LYS A 472 -30.90 -0.99 3.10
N GLY A 473 -30.47 -0.34 2.02
CA GLY A 473 -30.70 -0.80 0.65
C GLY A 473 -29.71 -1.87 0.19
N ALA A 474 -29.79 -2.23 -1.08
CA ALA A 474 -28.91 -3.20 -1.74
C ALA A 474 -29.00 -4.65 -1.23
N GLU A 475 -30.06 -5.03 -0.50
CA GLU A 475 -30.29 -6.38 0.04
C GLU A 475 -30.78 -7.37 -1.02
N ILE A 476 -29.97 -7.58 -2.07
CA ILE A 476 -30.33 -8.42 -3.24
C ILE A 476 -30.57 -9.87 -2.84
N GLY A 477 -29.83 -10.38 -1.84
CA GLY A 477 -30.00 -11.74 -1.32
C GLY A 477 -31.43 -12.04 -0.85
N HIS A 478 -32.19 -11.01 -0.46
CA HIS A 478 -33.57 -11.14 0.01
C HIS A 478 -34.62 -10.87 -1.06
N MET A 479 -34.20 -10.68 -2.32
CA MET A 479 -35.13 -10.68 -3.47
C MET A 479 -35.79 -12.06 -3.63
N VAL A 480 -37.13 -12.10 -3.74
CA VAL A 480 -37.87 -13.37 -3.86
C VAL A 480 -37.72 -13.94 -5.28
N MET A 481 -37.13 -15.13 -5.37
CA MET A 481 -36.99 -15.91 -6.62
C MET A 481 -38.13 -16.90 -6.83
N CYS A 482 -38.62 -17.49 -5.75
CA CYS A 482 -39.69 -18.50 -5.79
C CYS A 482 -40.76 -18.17 -4.76
N LEU A 483 -41.95 -17.78 -5.23
CA LEU A 483 -43.09 -17.53 -4.35
C LEU A 483 -43.41 -18.78 -3.51
N ASN A 484 -43.53 -18.62 -2.18
CA ASN A 484 -43.76 -19.71 -1.22
C ASN A 484 -42.67 -20.82 -1.22
N GLY A 485 -41.46 -20.52 -1.72
CA GLY A 485 -40.34 -21.47 -1.76
C GLY A 485 -39.68 -21.72 -0.41
N GLU A 486 -38.36 -22.00 -0.41
CA GLU A 486 -37.56 -22.32 0.78
C GLU A 486 -37.56 -21.18 1.83
N LYS A 487 -37.53 -21.55 3.10
CA LYS A 487 -37.43 -20.58 4.19
C LYS A 487 -36.07 -19.84 4.16
N CYS A 488 -36.11 -18.53 4.31
CA CYS A 488 -34.94 -17.69 4.46
C CYS A 488 -34.76 -17.27 5.93
N THR A 489 -33.52 -17.01 6.34
CA THR A 489 -33.14 -16.52 7.68
C THR A 489 -33.82 -15.18 8.02
N CYS A 490 -34.16 -14.35 7.03
CA CYS A 490 -34.87 -13.08 7.22
C CYS A 490 -36.38 -13.24 7.58
N GLY A 491 -36.88 -14.48 7.75
CA GLY A 491 -38.26 -14.79 8.05
C GLY A 491 -39.20 -14.92 6.83
N ARG A 492 -38.76 -14.52 5.63
CA ARG A 492 -39.51 -14.68 4.37
C ARG A 492 -39.30 -16.07 3.76
N LYS A 493 -39.98 -16.35 2.68
CA LYS A 493 -39.78 -17.55 1.85
C LYS A 493 -39.42 -17.17 0.43
N GLY A 494 -38.56 -18.01 -0.18
CA GLY A 494 -38.25 -17.90 -1.59
C GLY A 494 -37.18 -16.88 -1.96
N CYS A 495 -36.44 -16.33 -0.98
CA CYS A 495 -35.37 -15.39 -1.21
C CYS A 495 -34.23 -16.01 -2.02
N PHE A 496 -33.50 -15.21 -2.80
CA PHE A 496 -32.34 -15.62 -3.59
C PHE A 496 -31.30 -16.33 -2.72
N GLU A 497 -31.02 -15.81 -1.52
CA GLU A 497 -30.13 -16.41 -0.53
C GLU A 497 -30.46 -17.86 -0.20
N ALA A 498 -31.74 -18.20 -0.08
CA ALA A 498 -32.20 -19.57 0.24
C ALA A 498 -31.85 -20.60 -0.83
N TYR A 499 -31.44 -20.15 -2.03
CA TYR A 499 -31.11 -21.02 -3.18
C TYR A 499 -29.66 -20.90 -3.63
N ALA A 500 -29.02 -19.75 -3.47
CA ALA A 500 -27.71 -19.43 -4.05
C ALA A 500 -26.61 -19.16 -3.03
N SER A 501 -26.87 -19.21 -1.71
CA SER A 501 -25.81 -19.12 -0.71
C SER A 501 -25.01 -20.43 -0.60
N ALA A 502 -23.84 -20.40 0.06
CA ALA A 502 -23.09 -21.61 0.41
C ALA A 502 -23.92 -22.54 1.32
N THR A 503 -24.69 -21.97 2.26
CA THR A 503 -25.62 -22.73 3.11
C THR A 503 -26.68 -23.43 2.26
N ALA A 504 -27.24 -22.76 1.26
CA ALA A 504 -28.20 -23.36 0.34
C ALA A 504 -27.59 -24.52 -0.44
N LEU A 505 -26.37 -24.36 -0.96
CA LEU A 505 -25.64 -25.42 -1.64
C LEU A 505 -25.40 -26.65 -0.75
N ILE A 506 -24.95 -26.43 0.50
CA ILE A 506 -24.78 -27.48 1.52
C ILE A 506 -26.09 -28.22 1.77
N ASN A 507 -27.21 -27.51 1.91
CA ASN A 507 -28.53 -28.10 2.16
C ASN A 507 -29.04 -28.89 0.95
N GLN A 508 -28.88 -28.39 -0.28
CA GLN A 508 -29.20 -29.10 -1.52
C GLN A 508 -28.34 -30.37 -1.63
N THR A 509 -27.04 -30.28 -1.31
CA THR A 509 -26.12 -31.43 -1.30
C THR A 509 -26.57 -32.50 -0.30
N LYS A 510 -26.83 -32.09 0.97
CA LYS A 510 -27.34 -33.02 2.01
C LYS A 510 -28.64 -33.71 1.64
N LYS A 511 -29.57 -32.97 0.97
CA LYS A 511 -30.83 -33.53 0.49
C LYS A 511 -30.57 -34.60 -0.59
N ALA A 512 -29.77 -34.25 -1.60
CA ALA A 512 -29.44 -35.19 -2.69
C ALA A 512 -28.70 -36.43 -2.18
N MET A 513 -27.81 -36.32 -1.19
CA MET A 513 -27.14 -37.44 -0.55
C MET A 513 -28.13 -38.40 0.13
N LYS A 514 -29.11 -37.87 0.85
CA LYS A 514 -30.14 -38.70 1.48
C LYS A 514 -31.00 -39.46 0.48
N GLU A 515 -31.25 -38.89 -0.71
CA GLU A 515 -32.02 -39.50 -1.79
C GLU A 515 -31.15 -40.46 -2.63
N ASN A 516 -29.81 -40.40 -2.54
CA ASN A 516 -28.88 -41.20 -3.34
C ASN A 516 -27.79 -41.78 -2.43
N SER A 517 -28.02 -42.97 -1.86
CA SER A 517 -27.11 -43.67 -0.95
C SER A 517 -25.76 -44.02 -1.57
N ASP A 518 -25.71 -44.21 -2.90
CA ASP A 518 -24.54 -44.63 -3.64
C ASP A 518 -23.69 -43.48 -4.18
N SER A 519 -24.08 -42.25 -3.92
CA SER A 519 -23.35 -41.06 -4.40
C SER A 519 -21.93 -40.98 -3.86
N GLU A 520 -20.99 -40.57 -4.74
CA GLU A 520 -19.60 -40.28 -4.36
C GLU A 520 -19.46 -39.24 -3.27
N MET A 521 -20.47 -38.36 -3.13
CA MET A 521 -20.52 -37.33 -2.10
C MET A 521 -20.39 -37.92 -0.69
N TRP A 522 -20.92 -39.15 -0.45
CA TRP A 522 -20.79 -39.82 0.82
C TRP A 522 -19.33 -40.19 1.15
N LYS A 523 -18.54 -40.60 0.15
CA LYS A 523 -17.11 -40.90 0.31
C LYS A 523 -16.32 -39.63 0.64
N ILE A 524 -16.62 -38.52 -0.05
CA ILE A 524 -15.97 -37.21 0.17
C ILE A 524 -16.21 -36.72 1.59
N CYS A 525 -17.39 -36.96 2.15
CA CYS A 525 -17.78 -36.56 3.50
C CYS A 525 -17.48 -37.62 4.57
N ASN A 526 -16.71 -38.68 4.28
CA ASN A 526 -16.43 -39.76 5.20
C ASN A 526 -17.70 -40.37 5.83
N GLY A 527 -18.76 -40.48 5.07
CA GLY A 527 -20.05 -41.06 5.47
C GLY A 527 -20.88 -40.17 6.43
N LYS A 528 -20.50 -38.90 6.65
CA LYS A 528 -21.17 -38.02 7.63
C LYS A 528 -21.73 -36.75 6.97
N LEU A 529 -23.03 -36.52 7.09
CA LEU A 529 -23.69 -35.30 6.61
C LEU A 529 -23.18 -34.01 7.29
N SER A 530 -22.63 -34.12 8.51
CA SER A 530 -22.01 -32.98 9.20
C SER A 530 -20.75 -32.45 8.49
N ASN A 531 -20.09 -33.28 7.67
CA ASN A 531 -18.88 -32.94 6.96
C ASN A 531 -19.14 -32.37 5.56
N VAL A 532 -20.41 -32.23 5.16
CA VAL A 532 -20.78 -31.60 3.88
C VAL A 532 -20.45 -30.12 3.91
N ASP A 533 -19.66 -29.68 2.96
CA ASP A 533 -19.23 -28.30 2.73
C ASP A 533 -19.67 -27.78 1.35
N GLY A 534 -19.36 -26.51 1.05
CA GLY A 534 -19.68 -25.88 -0.24
C GLY A 534 -18.93 -26.48 -1.45
N GLN A 535 -17.95 -27.35 -1.25
CA GLN A 535 -17.17 -27.97 -2.32
C GLN A 535 -17.59 -29.42 -2.58
N THR A 536 -18.33 -30.04 -1.67
CA THR A 536 -18.64 -31.46 -1.69
C THR A 536 -19.28 -31.89 -3.03
N ALA A 537 -20.34 -31.20 -3.49
CA ALA A 537 -20.98 -31.50 -4.76
C ALA A 537 -20.10 -31.21 -5.98
N PHE A 538 -19.23 -30.18 -5.92
CA PHE A 538 -18.30 -29.84 -7.01
C PHE A 538 -17.13 -30.84 -7.17
N ARG A 539 -16.79 -31.59 -6.11
CA ARG A 539 -15.73 -32.61 -6.11
C ARG A 539 -16.21 -33.97 -6.58
N ALA A 540 -17.49 -34.31 -6.37
CA ALA A 540 -18.08 -35.57 -6.81
C ALA A 540 -18.41 -35.55 -8.32
N LYS A 541 -18.36 -36.74 -8.97
CA LYS A 541 -18.52 -36.87 -10.42
C LYS A 541 -19.79 -37.58 -10.86
N ASP A 542 -20.54 -38.14 -9.89
CA ASP A 542 -21.79 -38.89 -10.18
C ASP A 542 -22.92 -37.96 -10.59
N GLU A 543 -24.03 -38.54 -11.09
CA GLU A 543 -25.16 -37.78 -11.61
C GLU A 543 -25.95 -37.03 -10.53
N ALA A 544 -25.98 -37.53 -9.28
CA ALA A 544 -26.60 -36.85 -8.16
C ALA A 544 -25.87 -35.53 -7.85
N ALA A 545 -24.54 -35.55 -7.77
CA ALA A 545 -23.72 -34.38 -7.56
C ALA A 545 -23.84 -33.37 -8.71
N LYS A 546 -23.77 -33.83 -9.97
CA LYS A 546 -23.95 -32.99 -11.15
C LYS A 546 -25.33 -32.30 -11.15
N SER A 547 -26.39 -33.01 -10.72
CA SER A 547 -27.72 -32.45 -10.59
C SER A 547 -27.80 -31.34 -9.55
N VAL A 548 -27.15 -31.51 -8.38
CA VAL A 548 -27.04 -30.46 -7.36
C VAL A 548 -26.34 -29.23 -7.91
N VAL A 549 -25.15 -29.40 -8.51
CA VAL A 549 -24.38 -28.27 -9.08
C VAL A 549 -25.19 -27.58 -10.17
N LYS A 550 -25.86 -28.30 -11.08
CA LYS A 550 -26.68 -27.73 -12.15
C LYS A 550 -27.83 -26.89 -11.58
N THR A 551 -28.53 -27.41 -10.57
CA THR A 551 -29.66 -26.72 -9.92
C THR A 551 -29.19 -25.47 -9.21
N TYR A 552 -28.12 -25.55 -8.42
CA TYR A 552 -27.51 -24.41 -7.73
C TYR A 552 -27.08 -23.30 -8.72
N LEU A 553 -26.32 -23.68 -9.76
CA LEU A 553 -25.87 -22.72 -10.78
C LEU A 553 -27.06 -22.15 -11.58
N GLY A 554 -28.15 -22.88 -11.72
CA GLY A 554 -29.40 -22.38 -12.30
C GLY A 554 -29.96 -21.22 -11.49
N TYR A 555 -30.16 -21.39 -10.20
CA TYR A 555 -30.63 -20.32 -9.30
C TYR A 555 -29.68 -19.14 -9.24
N LEU A 556 -28.38 -19.38 -9.09
CA LEU A 556 -27.34 -18.33 -9.10
C LEU A 556 -27.42 -17.51 -10.38
N SER A 557 -27.47 -18.18 -11.53
CA SER A 557 -27.53 -17.51 -12.84
C SER A 557 -28.78 -16.67 -13.04
N GLU A 558 -29.95 -17.18 -12.64
CA GLU A 558 -31.22 -16.42 -12.73
C GLU A 558 -31.19 -15.18 -11.82
N GLY A 559 -30.63 -15.31 -10.58
CA GLY A 559 -30.47 -14.17 -9.70
C GLY A 559 -29.58 -13.09 -10.31
N ILE A 560 -28.45 -13.49 -10.92
CA ILE A 560 -27.54 -12.55 -11.59
C ILE A 560 -28.21 -11.95 -12.85
N VAL A 561 -28.98 -12.70 -13.62
CA VAL A 561 -29.78 -12.16 -14.75
C VAL A 561 -30.75 -11.08 -14.27
N ASN A 562 -31.42 -11.30 -13.13
CA ASN A 562 -32.31 -10.28 -12.55
C ASN A 562 -31.53 -9.01 -12.16
N ILE A 563 -30.31 -9.15 -11.56
CA ILE A 563 -29.44 -8.04 -11.25
C ILE A 563 -29.06 -7.25 -12.52
N VAL A 564 -28.67 -7.96 -13.58
CA VAL A 564 -28.34 -7.35 -14.88
C VAL A 564 -29.53 -6.63 -15.48
N ASN A 565 -30.74 -7.20 -15.38
CA ASN A 565 -31.97 -6.59 -15.91
C ASN A 565 -32.40 -5.33 -15.13
N ILE A 566 -32.08 -5.25 -13.83
CA ILE A 566 -32.45 -4.12 -12.95
C ILE A 566 -31.45 -2.99 -13.04
N PHE A 567 -30.16 -3.30 -12.93
CA PHE A 567 -29.10 -2.32 -12.77
C PHE A 567 -28.24 -2.12 -14.02
N GLN A 568 -28.19 -3.10 -14.92
CA GLN A 568 -27.31 -3.12 -16.09
C GLN A 568 -25.88 -2.63 -15.78
N PRO A 569 -25.20 -3.21 -14.77
CA PRO A 569 -23.87 -2.74 -14.38
C PRO A 569 -22.84 -3.08 -15.47
N GLU A 570 -21.73 -2.35 -15.52
CA GLU A 570 -20.58 -2.72 -16.36
C GLU A 570 -20.00 -4.06 -15.90
N ILE A 571 -19.94 -4.27 -14.56
CA ILE A 571 -19.40 -5.48 -13.95
C ILE A 571 -20.34 -6.04 -12.88
N VAL A 572 -20.57 -7.36 -12.94
CA VAL A 572 -21.07 -8.15 -11.81
C VAL A 572 -19.88 -8.90 -11.21
N CYS A 573 -19.48 -8.51 -10.00
CA CYS A 573 -18.39 -9.13 -9.25
C CYS A 573 -18.94 -10.24 -8.36
N VAL A 574 -18.43 -11.48 -8.50
CA VAL A 574 -18.83 -12.61 -7.67
C VAL A 574 -17.72 -12.93 -6.68
N GLY A 575 -18.00 -12.79 -5.38
CA GLY A 575 -17.10 -13.06 -4.27
C GLY A 575 -17.62 -14.13 -3.31
N GLY A 576 -16.96 -14.27 -2.18
CA GLY A 576 -17.29 -15.23 -1.12
C GLY A 576 -16.76 -16.64 -1.37
N GLY A 577 -16.97 -17.55 -0.39
CA GLY A 577 -16.34 -18.88 -0.40
C GLY A 577 -16.62 -19.74 -1.62
N VAL A 578 -17.84 -19.66 -2.16
CA VAL A 578 -18.23 -20.46 -3.34
C VAL A 578 -17.55 -19.97 -4.62
N SER A 579 -17.15 -18.70 -4.69
CA SER A 579 -16.46 -18.14 -5.88
C SER A 579 -15.11 -18.81 -6.17
N HIS A 580 -14.49 -19.49 -5.21
CA HIS A 580 -13.26 -20.26 -5.40
C HIS A 580 -13.39 -21.43 -6.42
N GLU A 581 -14.61 -21.83 -6.77
CA GLU A 581 -14.84 -22.81 -7.83
C GLU A 581 -14.56 -22.27 -9.25
N GLY A 582 -14.30 -20.97 -9.37
CA GLY A 582 -13.73 -20.33 -10.56
C GLY A 582 -14.64 -20.41 -11.79
N GLU A 583 -14.09 -20.87 -12.90
CA GLU A 583 -14.82 -20.98 -14.18
C GLU A 583 -16.00 -21.95 -14.15
N LYS A 584 -16.06 -22.88 -13.19
CA LYS A 584 -17.24 -23.74 -13.01
C LYS A 584 -18.49 -22.91 -12.67
N ILE A 585 -18.30 -21.74 -12.05
CA ILE A 585 -19.38 -20.79 -11.73
C ILE A 585 -19.53 -19.76 -12.85
N LEU A 586 -18.43 -19.13 -13.26
CA LEU A 586 -18.49 -18.03 -14.23
C LEU A 586 -19.04 -18.45 -15.59
N THR A 587 -18.61 -19.59 -16.12
CA THR A 587 -19.01 -20.05 -17.45
C THR A 587 -20.54 -20.24 -17.60
N PRO A 588 -21.25 -20.95 -16.68
CA PRO A 588 -22.71 -21.05 -16.73
C PRO A 588 -23.42 -19.70 -16.58
N VAL A 589 -22.93 -18.83 -15.68
CA VAL A 589 -23.51 -17.50 -15.44
C VAL A 589 -23.38 -16.63 -16.69
N LYS A 590 -22.18 -16.53 -17.29
CA LYS A 590 -21.93 -15.79 -18.54
C LYS A 590 -22.85 -16.26 -19.67
N ARG A 591 -23.01 -17.60 -19.82
CA ARG A 591 -23.90 -18.17 -20.81
C ARG A 591 -25.37 -17.78 -20.58
N MET A 592 -25.80 -17.79 -19.31
CA MET A 592 -27.19 -17.47 -18.96
C MET A 592 -27.50 -15.99 -19.20
N ILE A 593 -26.62 -15.07 -18.83
CA ILE A 593 -26.75 -13.63 -19.11
C ILE A 593 -26.90 -13.41 -20.62
N LYS A 594 -26.00 -14.00 -21.42
CA LYS A 594 -26.07 -13.90 -22.89
C LYS A 594 -27.36 -14.45 -23.47
N ALA A 595 -27.97 -15.47 -22.85
CA ALA A 595 -29.17 -16.10 -23.33
C ALA A 595 -30.49 -15.42 -22.86
N LYS A 596 -30.50 -14.88 -21.63
CA LYS A 596 -31.74 -14.51 -20.92
C LYS A 596 -31.84 -13.03 -20.52
N SER A 597 -30.73 -12.26 -20.45
CA SER A 597 -30.84 -10.84 -20.12
C SER A 597 -31.72 -10.11 -21.15
N PHE A 598 -32.48 -9.13 -20.72
CA PHE A 598 -33.29 -8.31 -21.62
C PHE A 598 -32.45 -7.61 -22.70
N ALA A 599 -31.30 -7.08 -22.30
CA ALA A 599 -30.35 -6.37 -23.19
C ALA A 599 -29.44 -7.30 -24.01
N ARG A 600 -29.70 -8.60 -24.08
CA ARG A 600 -28.86 -9.61 -24.76
C ARG A 600 -28.52 -9.34 -26.22
N PHE A 601 -29.31 -8.51 -26.89
CA PHE A 601 -29.10 -8.12 -28.29
C PHE A 601 -28.25 -6.83 -28.43
N GLY A 602 -27.95 -6.15 -27.32
CA GLY A 602 -27.12 -4.93 -27.31
C GLY A 602 -25.65 -5.21 -27.57
N VAL A 603 -24.94 -4.18 -28.01
CA VAL A 603 -23.47 -4.23 -28.24
C VAL A 603 -22.72 -4.31 -26.92
N ASN A 604 -23.15 -3.54 -25.91
CA ASN A 604 -22.54 -3.49 -24.59
C ASN A 604 -23.32 -4.41 -23.64
N GLN A 605 -22.62 -5.37 -23.06
CA GLN A 605 -23.18 -6.33 -22.10
C GLN A 605 -22.40 -6.28 -20.79
N SER A 606 -23.10 -6.50 -19.66
CA SER A 606 -22.48 -6.65 -18.36
C SER A 606 -21.45 -7.79 -18.36
N MET A 607 -20.26 -7.52 -17.89
CA MET A 607 -19.22 -8.54 -17.65
C MET A 607 -19.43 -9.18 -16.28
N VAL A 608 -19.10 -10.48 -16.17
CA VAL A 608 -19.06 -11.18 -14.88
C VAL A 608 -17.64 -11.59 -14.59
N CYS A 609 -17.14 -11.25 -13.42
CA CYS A 609 -15.80 -11.61 -12.96
C CYS A 609 -15.85 -12.13 -11.52
N LEU A 610 -14.76 -12.74 -11.09
CA LEU A 610 -14.54 -13.07 -9.69
C LEU A 610 -13.93 -11.88 -8.95
N ALA A 611 -14.22 -11.80 -7.65
CA ALA A 611 -13.54 -10.89 -6.75
C ALA A 611 -12.02 -11.14 -6.77
N THR A 612 -11.23 -10.08 -6.86
CA THR A 612 -9.77 -10.17 -6.96
C THR A 612 -9.06 -9.85 -5.65
N ARG A 613 -9.74 -9.17 -4.72
CA ARG A 613 -9.20 -8.83 -3.39
C ARG A 613 -9.56 -9.89 -2.33
N GLY A 614 -10.47 -10.79 -2.63
CA GLY A 614 -10.85 -11.90 -1.75
C GLY A 614 -11.25 -11.41 -0.35
N ASN A 615 -10.64 -11.99 0.70
CA ASN A 615 -10.92 -11.62 2.09
C ASN A 615 -10.44 -10.21 2.48
N ASP A 616 -9.60 -9.58 1.65
CA ASP A 616 -9.09 -8.23 1.90
C ASP A 616 -10.05 -7.15 1.40
N ALA A 617 -11.03 -7.50 0.58
CA ALA A 617 -11.95 -6.55 -0.04
C ALA A 617 -12.66 -5.68 1.01
N GLY A 618 -13.16 -6.28 2.10
CA GLY A 618 -13.83 -5.58 3.20
C GLY A 618 -12.93 -4.56 3.89
N ILE A 619 -11.72 -4.97 4.25
CA ILE A 619 -10.74 -4.09 4.91
C ILE A 619 -10.28 -2.95 3.97
N ILE A 620 -10.00 -3.27 2.70
CA ILE A 620 -9.59 -2.26 1.71
C ILE A 620 -10.73 -1.27 1.49
N GLY A 621 -11.95 -1.76 1.33
CA GLY A 621 -13.11 -0.90 1.13
C GLY A 621 -13.42 -0.04 2.34
N ALA A 622 -13.36 -0.60 3.54
CA ALA A 622 -13.48 0.17 4.79
C ALA A 622 -12.44 1.30 4.84
N ALA A 623 -11.16 0.99 4.65
CA ALA A 623 -10.09 1.99 4.64
C ALA A 623 -10.39 3.15 3.67
N LEU A 624 -10.86 2.82 2.46
CA LEU A 624 -11.09 3.78 1.40
C LEU A 624 -12.45 4.51 1.46
N LEU A 625 -13.27 4.30 2.51
CA LEU A 625 -14.50 5.07 2.72
C LEU A 625 -14.20 6.58 2.81
N GLY A 626 -13.10 6.96 3.45
CA GLY A 626 -12.68 8.36 3.60
C GLY A 626 -12.15 9.03 2.33
N LYS A 627 -11.79 8.25 1.30
CA LYS A 627 -11.17 8.79 0.08
C LYS A 627 -12.09 9.71 -0.74
N ASN A 628 -13.40 9.46 -0.77
CA ASN A 628 -14.35 10.18 -1.63
C ASN A 628 -15.14 11.29 -0.92
N THR A 629 -14.98 11.47 0.38
CA THR A 629 -15.68 12.50 1.16
C THR A 629 -14.95 13.84 1.19
N LEU A 630 -13.81 13.93 0.52
CA LEU A 630 -12.98 15.15 0.41
C LEU A 630 -13.29 15.98 -0.86
N LYS A 631 -14.49 15.78 -1.47
CA LYS A 631 -14.98 16.68 -2.56
C LYS A 631 -16.06 17.59 -2.05
#